data_211e60e2f184922b51277cee8cc4cedb
#
_entry.id   211e60e2f184922b51277cee8cc4cedb
#
_cell.length_a   1.000
_cell.length_b   1.000
_cell.length_c   1.000
_cell.angle_alpha   90.00
_cell.angle_beta   90.00
_cell.angle_gamma   90.00
#
_symmetry.space_group_name_H-M   'P 1'
#
loop_
_entity.id
_entity.type
_entity.pdbx_description
1 polymer ?
#
loop_
_entity_poly.entity_id
_entity_poly.type
_entity_poly.pdbx_seq_one_letter_code
_entity_poly.pdbx_strand_id
1 'polypeptide(L)'
;SGKTECFLWPVVSNLIREAHVSPKTWETRGIRALLLYPMNALVADQIGRLRKILGDSEGRFTKVFQQYAADSEMRSPQFGMYTGRTPYPGESSKTKDKKLAATFQSDILSRDEQFIKELISLGRYPAKENFREFVAELEEGKHFINKRDAELITRHEIQATCPDILVTNY
;
A
#
# COMPACT_ATOMS: atom_id res chain seq x y z
N SER A 1 -11.68 16.07 -7.76
CA SER A 1 -12.84 15.92 -8.64
C SER A 1 -13.38 14.51 -8.52
N GLY A 2 -14.70 14.34 -8.38
CA GLY A 2 -15.33 13.03 -8.16
C GLY A 2 -15.16 11.97 -9.26
N LYS A 3 -14.50 12.32 -10.37
CA LYS A 3 -14.26 11.38 -11.48
C LYS A 3 -13.38 10.19 -11.12
N THR A 4 -12.41 10.36 -10.24
CA THR A 4 -11.51 9.28 -9.82
C THR A 4 -12.23 8.27 -8.93
N GLU A 5 -13.09 8.75 -8.06
CA GLU A 5 -13.90 7.91 -7.18
C GLU A 5 -14.84 7.01 -7.99
N CYS A 6 -15.33 7.49 -9.15
CA CYS A 6 -16.23 6.71 -10.01
C CYS A 6 -15.64 5.36 -10.49
N PHE A 7 -14.33 5.23 -10.61
CA PHE A 7 -13.71 3.95 -10.97
C PHE A 7 -13.03 3.26 -9.78
N LEU A 8 -12.53 4.00 -8.78
CA LEU A 8 -11.90 3.38 -7.61
C LEU A 8 -12.92 2.59 -6.77
N TRP A 9 -14.11 3.13 -6.55
CA TRP A 9 -15.13 2.41 -5.77
C TRP A 9 -15.57 1.09 -6.40
N PRO A 10 -15.86 0.99 -7.70
CA PRO A 10 -16.08 -0.30 -8.36
C PRO A 10 -14.93 -1.29 -8.20
N VAL A 11 -13.66 -0.83 -8.31
CA VAL A 11 -12.49 -1.68 -8.08
C VAL A 11 -12.50 -2.22 -6.65
N VAL A 12 -12.59 -1.35 -5.65
CA VAL A 12 -12.61 -1.73 -4.22
C VAL A 12 -13.78 -2.67 -3.92
N SER A 13 -14.98 -2.38 -4.42
CA SER A 13 -16.17 -3.23 -4.25
C SER A 13 -15.97 -4.62 -4.85
N ASN A 14 -15.29 -4.71 -5.99
CA ASN A 14 -14.98 -5.98 -6.63
C ASN A 14 -13.99 -6.82 -5.80
N LEU A 15 -12.99 -6.18 -5.18
CA LEU A 15 -12.05 -6.86 -4.29
C LEU A 15 -12.76 -7.43 -3.05
N ILE A 16 -13.66 -6.66 -2.43
CA ILE A 16 -14.46 -7.11 -1.29
C ILE A 16 -15.35 -8.29 -1.71
N ARG A 17 -16.01 -8.17 -2.88
CA ARG A 17 -16.86 -9.24 -3.41
C ARG A 17 -16.08 -10.53 -3.69
N GLU A 18 -14.87 -10.44 -4.25
CA GLU A 18 -14.01 -11.60 -4.49
C GLU A 18 -13.64 -12.30 -3.17
N ALA A 19 -13.21 -11.51 -2.16
CA ALA A 19 -12.88 -12.03 -0.84
C ALA A 19 -14.07 -12.74 -0.16
N HIS A 20 -15.30 -12.29 -0.44
CA HIS A 20 -16.53 -12.90 0.09
C HIS A 20 -16.94 -14.17 -0.68
N VAL A 21 -17.03 -14.06 -2.01
CA VAL A 21 -17.65 -15.10 -2.86
C VAL A 21 -16.64 -16.18 -3.28
N SER A 22 -15.36 -15.81 -3.40
CA SER A 22 -14.31 -16.68 -3.96
C SER A 22 -13.04 -16.63 -3.10
N PRO A 23 -13.08 -17.05 -1.83
CA PRO A 23 -11.97 -16.92 -0.89
C PRO A 23 -10.68 -17.59 -1.37
N LYS A 24 -10.77 -18.74 -2.03
CA LYS A 24 -9.60 -19.43 -2.61
C LYS A 24 -8.89 -18.59 -3.69
N THR A 25 -9.66 -17.92 -4.56
CA THR A 25 -9.13 -17.02 -5.58
C THR A 25 -8.52 -15.79 -4.93
N TRP A 26 -9.14 -15.25 -3.87
CA TRP A 26 -8.65 -14.13 -3.12
C TRP A 26 -7.27 -14.39 -2.49
N GLU A 27 -7.05 -15.56 -1.91
CA GLU A 27 -5.76 -15.94 -1.32
C GLU A 27 -4.64 -16.10 -2.37
N THR A 28 -4.99 -16.38 -3.63
CA THR A 28 -4.03 -16.41 -4.72
C THR A 28 -3.59 -14.99 -5.08
N ARG A 29 -2.28 -14.72 -5.01
CA ARG A 29 -1.73 -13.39 -5.32
C ARG A 29 -1.77 -13.10 -6.82
N GLY A 30 -2.15 -11.89 -7.17
CA GLY A 30 -2.22 -11.43 -8.55
C GLY A 30 -2.79 -10.02 -8.67
N ILE A 31 -2.45 -9.33 -9.75
CA ILE A 31 -2.99 -7.99 -10.04
C ILE A 31 -4.43 -8.15 -10.51
N ARG A 32 -5.36 -7.52 -9.81
CA ARG A 32 -6.79 -7.46 -10.15
C ARG A 32 -7.17 -6.16 -10.85
N ALA A 33 -6.42 -5.10 -10.56
CA ALA A 33 -6.60 -3.82 -11.24
C ALA A 33 -5.24 -3.18 -11.57
N LEU A 34 -5.07 -2.78 -12.82
CA LEU A 34 -3.92 -2.03 -13.30
C LEU A 34 -4.37 -0.60 -13.63
N LEU A 35 -3.82 0.38 -12.91
CA LEU A 35 -4.06 1.80 -13.12
C LEU A 35 -2.85 2.40 -13.83
N LEU A 36 -3.03 2.78 -15.10
CA LEU A 36 -1.96 3.25 -15.96
C LEU A 36 -2.12 4.76 -16.25
N TYR A 37 -1.10 5.54 -15.92
CA TYR A 37 -1.11 6.99 -16.09
C TYR A 37 0.10 7.49 -16.89
N PRO A 38 -0.06 8.59 -17.66
CA PRO A 38 1.03 9.13 -18.47
C PRO A 38 2.11 9.87 -17.65
N MET A 39 1.83 10.21 -16.38
CA MET A 39 2.73 11.05 -15.58
C MET A 39 2.83 10.57 -14.13
N ASN A 40 4.02 10.66 -13.56
CA ASN A 40 4.27 10.34 -12.16
C ASN A 40 3.43 11.17 -11.17
N ALA A 41 3.07 12.40 -11.51
CA ALA A 41 2.23 13.24 -10.65
C ALA A 41 0.82 12.65 -10.48
N LEU A 42 0.24 12.11 -11.56
CA LEU A 42 -1.05 11.43 -11.52
C LEU A 42 -0.97 10.11 -10.75
N VAL A 43 0.11 9.36 -10.92
CA VAL A 43 0.38 8.15 -10.13
C VAL A 43 0.42 8.49 -8.63
N ALA A 44 1.14 9.54 -8.25
CA ALA A 44 1.25 9.98 -6.85
C ALA A 44 -0.11 10.41 -6.27
N ASP A 45 -0.95 11.11 -7.04
CA ASP A 45 -2.32 11.46 -6.63
C ASP A 45 -3.17 10.21 -6.38
N GLN A 46 -3.08 9.20 -7.26
CA GLN A 46 -3.83 7.95 -7.08
C GLN A 46 -3.36 7.15 -5.87
N ILE A 47 -2.05 7.07 -5.65
CA ILE A 47 -1.50 6.46 -4.43
C ILE A 47 -2.02 7.17 -3.18
N GLY A 48 -2.04 8.51 -3.18
CA GLY A 48 -2.61 9.29 -2.08
C GLY A 48 -4.09 8.99 -1.81
N ARG A 49 -4.88 8.76 -2.85
CA ARG A 49 -6.30 8.35 -2.73
C ARG A 49 -6.44 6.94 -2.20
N LEU A 50 -5.65 5.99 -2.70
CA LEU A 50 -5.65 4.61 -2.21
C LEU A 50 -5.22 4.53 -0.74
N ARG A 51 -4.25 5.34 -0.32
CA ARG A 51 -3.86 5.46 1.09
C ARG A 51 -5.02 5.92 1.97
N LYS A 52 -5.82 6.89 1.50
CA LYS A 52 -7.00 7.39 2.24
C LYS A 52 -8.15 6.37 2.29
N ILE A 53 -8.32 5.55 1.26
CA ILE A 53 -9.40 4.56 1.17
C ILE A 53 -9.02 3.26 1.89
N LEU A 54 -7.88 2.68 1.55
CA LEU A 54 -7.46 1.35 2.01
C LEU A 54 -6.58 1.40 3.25
N GLY A 55 -5.76 2.46 3.38
CA GLY A 55 -4.83 2.65 4.48
C GLY A 55 -5.37 3.50 5.63
N ASP A 56 -6.68 3.56 5.77
CA ASP A 56 -7.43 4.31 6.77
C ASP A 56 -6.88 4.10 8.20
N SER A 57 -6.28 5.13 8.76
CA SER A 57 -5.67 5.11 10.10
C SER A 57 -6.63 4.77 11.24
N GLU A 58 -7.95 4.94 11.03
CA GLU A 58 -8.98 4.56 11.99
C GLU A 58 -9.45 3.10 11.83
N GLY A 59 -8.93 2.40 10.83
CA GLY A 59 -9.27 1.01 10.55
C GLY A 59 -10.71 0.79 10.08
N ARG A 60 -11.40 1.84 9.60
CA ARG A 60 -12.78 1.74 9.12
C ARG A 60 -12.90 0.81 7.93
N PHE A 61 -12.02 0.95 6.95
CA PHE A 61 -12.00 0.08 5.78
C PHE A 61 -11.71 -1.37 6.19
N THR A 62 -10.72 -1.60 7.04
CA THR A 62 -10.35 -2.93 7.51
C THR A 62 -11.52 -3.61 8.24
N LYS A 63 -12.24 -2.87 9.10
CA LYS A 63 -13.44 -3.39 9.78
C LYS A 63 -14.54 -3.81 8.81
N VAL A 64 -14.83 -2.93 7.83
CA VAL A 64 -15.83 -3.24 6.79
C VAL A 64 -15.39 -4.43 5.95
N PHE A 65 -14.13 -4.46 5.52
CA PHE A 65 -13.61 -5.58 4.74
C PHE A 65 -13.74 -6.90 5.51
N GLN A 66 -13.31 -6.95 6.76
CA GLN A 66 -13.40 -8.14 7.60
C GLN A 66 -14.84 -8.58 7.87
N GLN A 67 -15.77 -7.62 7.98
CA GLN A 67 -17.20 -7.93 8.14
C GLN A 67 -17.79 -8.66 6.94
N TYR A 68 -17.32 -8.35 5.72
CA TYR A 68 -17.85 -8.92 4.49
C TYR A 68 -16.96 -10.02 3.89
N ALA A 69 -15.72 -10.16 4.31
CA ALA A 69 -14.86 -11.26 3.89
C ALA A 69 -15.42 -12.62 4.40
N ALA A 70 -15.13 -13.69 3.69
CA ALA A 70 -15.56 -15.04 4.10
C ALA A 70 -14.90 -15.50 5.41
N ASP A 71 -13.73 -14.94 5.73
CA ASP A 71 -12.99 -15.18 6.98
C ASP A 71 -12.37 -13.87 7.46
N SER A 72 -12.50 -13.54 8.75
CA SER A 72 -11.93 -12.35 9.36
C SER A 72 -10.39 -12.32 9.36
N GLU A 73 -9.75 -13.48 9.21
CA GLU A 73 -8.29 -13.61 9.13
C GLU A 73 -7.74 -13.45 7.70
N MET A 74 -8.61 -13.23 6.72
CA MET A 74 -8.16 -12.95 5.35
C MET A 74 -7.27 -11.72 5.28
N ARG A 75 -6.32 -11.78 4.36
CA ARG A 75 -5.46 -10.63 4.04
C ARG A 75 -6.27 -9.45 3.52
N SER A 76 -5.85 -8.25 3.87
CA SER A 76 -6.43 -7.03 3.32
C SER A 76 -6.08 -6.85 1.84
N PRO A 77 -6.89 -6.09 1.08
CA PRO A 77 -6.51 -5.63 -0.25
C PRO A 77 -5.21 -4.82 -0.20
N GLN A 78 -4.31 -5.09 -1.15
CA GLN A 78 -3.01 -4.44 -1.20
C GLN A 78 -2.81 -3.69 -2.51
N PHE A 79 -2.21 -2.52 -2.44
CA PHE A 79 -1.83 -1.74 -3.61
C PHE A 79 -0.33 -1.41 -3.60
N GLY A 80 0.22 -1.10 -4.77
CA GLY A 80 1.60 -0.68 -4.90
C GLY A 80 1.79 0.25 -6.08
N MET A 81 2.83 1.10 -6.00
CA MET A 81 3.29 1.95 -7.09
C MET A 81 4.51 1.32 -7.74
N TYR A 82 4.48 1.10 -9.05
CA TYR A 82 5.63 0.59 -9.79
C TYR A 82 6.04 1.56 -10.91
N THR A 83 6.95 2.47 -10.59
CA THR A 83 7.49 3.50 -11.49
C THR A 83 8.99 3.65 -11.28
N GLY A 84 9.63 4.54 -12.02
CA GLY A 84 11.02 4.94 -11.77
C GLY A 84 11.28 5.54 -10.38
N ARG A 85 10.22 5.99 -9.69
CA ARG A 85 10.30 6.58 -8.34
C ARG A 85 10.00 5.58 -7.21
N THR A 86 9.61 4.36 -7.52
CA THR A 86 9.40 3.31 -6.50
C THR A 86 10.70 3.02 -5.78
N PRO A 87 10.71 3.02 -4.42
CA PRO A 87 11.91 2.79 -3.64
C PRO A 87 12.69 1.56 -4.06
N TYR A 88 13.89 1.72 -4.11
CA TYR A 88 15.09 1.19 -4.74
C TYR A 88 14.88 0.07 -5.79
N PRO A 89 15.42 0.27 -6.99
CA PRO A 89 15.43 -0.73 -8.04
C PRO A 89 16.53 -1.79 -7.79
N GLY A 90 16.32 -2.96 -8.38
CA GLY A 90 17.29 -4.06 -8.37
C GLY A 90 17.24 -4.91 -7.10
N GLU A 91 18.25 -5.75 -6.91
CA GLU A 91 18.28 -6.70 -5.81
C GLU A 91 18.31 -6.04 -4.44
N SER A 92 17.71 -6.73 -3.46
CA SER A 92 17.77 -6.34 -2.06
C SER A 92 19.23 -6.36 -1.56
N SER A 93 19.58 -5.37 -0.76
CA SER A 93 20.85 -5.37 -0.05
C SER A 93 20.71 -4.63 1.28
N LYS A 94 21.42 -5.13 2.31
CA LYS A 94 21.42 -4.51 3.64
C LYS A 94 21.78 -3.02 3.62
N THR A 95 22.64 -2.60 2.69
CA THR A 95 23.03 -1.19 2.54
C THR A 95 21.89 -0.34 2.01
N LYS A 96 21.15 -0.85 1.00
CA LYS A 96 19.99 -0.15 0.44
C LYS A 96 18.85 -0.09 1.44
N ASP A 97 18.60 -1.19 2.18
CA ASP A 97 17.58 -1.26 3.21
C ASP A 97 17.86 -0.24 4.31
N LYS A 98 19.06 -0.19 4.86
CA LYS A 98 19.47 0.79 5.87
C LYS A 98 19.34 2.23 5.36
N LYS A 99 19.72 2.50 4.11
CA LYS A 99 19.58 3.82 3.51
C LYS A 99 18.09 4.23 3.40
N LEU A 100 17.23 3.31 2.99
CA LEU A 100 15.79 3.56 2.89
C LEU A 100 15.19 3.76 4.29
N ALA A 101 15.55 2.92 5.26
CA ALA A 101 15.13 3.08 6.66
C ALA A 101 15.53 4.44 7.23
N ALA A 102 16.78 4.86 7.02
CA ALA A 102 17.27 6.17 7.45
C ALA A 102 16.48 7.32 6.80
N THR A 103 16.12 7.20 5.51
CA THR A 103 15.27 8.18 4.81
C THR A 103 13.89 8.26 5.45
N PHE A 104 13.23 7.13 5.70
CA PHE A 104 11.92 7.12 6.35
C PHE A 104 11.98 7.63 7.79
N GLN A 105 13.07 7.33 8.50
CA GLN A 105 13.29 7.84 9.85
C GLN A 105 13.39 9.36 9.84
N SER A 106 14.24 9.94 8.98
CA SER A 106 14.45 11.40 8.91
C SER A 106 13.24 12.16 8.39
N ASP A 107 12.59 11.64 7.35
CA ASP A 107 11.57 12.39 6.62
C ASP A 107 10.18 12.27 7.24
N ILE A 108 9.92 11.17 7.97
CA ILE A 108 8.60 10.88 8.52
C ILE A 108 8.65 10.66 10.03
N LEU A 109 9.39 9.63 10.51
CA LEU A 109 9.25 9.17 11.89
C LEU A 109 9.85 10.11 12.95
N SER A 110 10.83 10.95 12.57
CA SER A 110 11.44 11.96 13.45
C SER A 110 10.63 13.27 13.49
N ARG A 111 9.56 13.38 12.71
CA ARG A 111 8.73 14.57 12.67
C ARG A 111 7.73 14.58 13.83
N ASP A 112 7.25 15.77 14.16
CA ASP A 112 6.24 15.94 15.19
C ASP A 112 4.85 15.36 14.78
N GLU A 113 4.00 15.21 15.76
CA GLU A 113 2.66 14.62 15.56
C GLU A 113 1.80 15.44 14.59
N GLN A 114 1.94 16.76 14.60
CA GLN A 114 1.18 17.63 13.71
C GLN A 114 1.54 17.41 12.26
N PHE A 115 2.83 17.27 11.95
CA PHE A 115 3.32 16.93 10.62
C PHE A 115 2.81 15.55 10.15
N ILE A 116 2.84 14.56 11.04
CA ILE A 116 2.31 13.22 10.73
C ILE A 116 0.81 13.29 10.39
N LYS A 117 0.01 14.03 11.17
CA LYS A 117 -1.42 14.24 10.90
C LYS A 117 -1.64 14.92 9.54
N GLU A 118 -0.81 15.89 9.19
CA GLU A 118 -0.85 16.54 7.88
C GLU A 118 -0.53 15.54 6.75
N LEU A 119 0.52 14.73 6.88
CA LEU A 119 0.84 13.69 5.89
C LEU A 119 -0.31 12.70 5.68
N ILE A 120 -0.97 12.28 6.76
CA ILE A 120 -2.14 11.39 6.70
C ILE A 120 -3.29 12.09 5.95
N SER A 121 -3.60 13.33 6.30
CA SER A 121 -4.68 14.11 5.66
C SER A 121 -4.45 14.31 4.16
N LEU A 122 -3.19 14.46 3.75
CA LEU A 122 -2.78 14.61 2.35
C LEU A 122 -2.66 13.26 1.61
N GLY A 123 -2.78 12.11 2.29
CA GLY A 123 -2.55 10.79 1.69
C GLY A 123 -1.07 10.52 1.36
N ARG A 124 -0.16 11.15 2.11
CA ARG A 124 1.30 11.01 1.93
C ARG A 124 1.95 10.10 2.96
N TYR A 125 1.26 9.78 4.04
CA TYR A 125 1.75 8.81 5.02
C TYR A 125 1.59 7.40 4.48
N PRO A 126 2.63 6.53 4.59
CA PRO A 126 2.57 5.15 4.09
C PRO A 126 1.47 4.32 4.75
N ALA A 127 0.73 3.55 3.96
CA ALA A 127 -0.39 2.74 4.43
C ALA A 127 0.07 1.35 4.89
N LYS A 128 0.95 1.32 5.89
CA LYS A 128 1.39 0.13 6.61
C LYS A 128 0.61 0.00 7.91
N GLU A 129 0.30 -1.22 8.35
CA GLU A 129 -0.33 -1.46 9.65
C GLU A 129 0.53 -0.90 10.79
N ASN A 130 1.83 -1.18 10.75
CA ASN A 130 2.81 -0.60 11.66
C ASN A 130 4.03 -0.08 10.90
N PHE A 131 3.99 1.18 10.47
CA PHE A 131 5.07 1.77 9.68
C PHE A 131 6.39 1.88 10.46
N ARG A 132 6.36 2.07 11.78
CA ARG A 132 7.57 2.12 12.62
C ARG A 132 8.27 0.76 12.65
N GLU A 133 7.52 -0.31 12.80
CA GLU A 133 8.05 -1.67 12.78
C GLU A 133 8.62 -2.02 11.40
N PHE A 134 7.92 -1.67 10.32
CA PHE A 134 8.42 -1.84 8.97
C PHE A 134 9.79 -1.16 8.76
N VAL A 135 9.97 0.08 9.26
CA VAL A 135 11.25 0.80 9.16
C VAL A 135 12.34 0.14 10.00
N ALA A 136 12.02 -0.35 11.19
CA ALA A 136 12.96 -1.07 12.05
C ALA A 136 13.42 -2.39 11.42
N GLU A 137 12.49 -3.15 10.80
CA GLU A 137 12.82 -4.38 10.08
C GLU A 137 13.71 -4.12 8.85
N LEU A 138 13.47 -3.04 8.10
CA LEU A 138 14.34 -2.61 7.01
C LEU A 138 15.76 -2.29 7.52
N GLU A 139 15.89 -1.62 8.66
CA GLU A 139 17.20 -1.32 9.24
C GLU A 139 17.99 -2.59 9.58
N GLU A 140 17.29 -3.63 10.01
CA GLU A 140 17.87 -4.96 10.26
C GLU A 140 18.10 -5.78 8.98
N GLY A 141 17.62 -5.32 7.82
CA GLY A 141 17.68 -6.04 6.55
C GLY A 141 16.68 -7.21 6.48
N LYS A 142 15.59 -7.10 7.19
CA LYS A 142 14.47 -8.05 7.15
C LYS A 142 13.38 -7.53 6.21
N HIS A 143 12.83 -8.42 5.41
CA HIS A 143 11.73 -8.12 4.49
C HIS A 143 10.51 -8.95 4.86
N PHE A 144 9.72 -8.46 5.79
CA PHE A 144 8.47 -9.06 6.17
C PHE A 144 7.30 -8.28 5.56
N ILE A 145 6.38 -8.98 4.89
CA ILE A 145 5.16 -8.40 4.34
C ILE A 145 4.00 -8.80 5.24
N ASN A 146 3.48 -7.83 5.98
CA ASN A 146 2.31 -8.06 6.81
C ASN A 146 1.06 -8.21 5.92
N LYS A 147 0.27 -9.26 6.17
CA LYS A 147 -0.99 -9.50 5.44
C LYS A 147 -2.05 -8.39 5.61
N ARG A 148 -1.87 -7.54 6.62
CA ARG A 148 -2.75 -6.39 6.92
C ARG A 148 -2.23 -5.06 6.37
N ASP A 149 -1.01 -5.03 5.82
CA ASP A 149 -0.54 -3.85 5.10
C ASP A 149 -1.44 -3.55 3.91
N ALA A 150 -1.85 -2.30 3.75
CA ALA A 150 -2.57 -1.89 2.56
C ALA A 150 -1.60 -1.51 1.42
N GLU A 151 -0.39 -1.03 1.73
CA GLU A 151 0.58 -0.56 0.74
C GLU A 151 1.85 -1.42 0.71
N LEU A 152 2.24 -1.83 -0.50
CA LEU A 152 3.56 -2.37 -0.81
C LEU A 152 4.43 -1.22 -1.33
N ILE A 153 5.44 -0.82 -0.55
CA ILE A 153 6.20 0.42 -0.80
C ILE A 153 7.39 0.16 -1.72
N THR A 154 8.12 -0.93 -1.50
CA THR A 154 9.35 -1.24 -2.23
C THR A 154 9.08 -2.11 -3.46
N ARG A 155 9.99 -2.05 -4.44
CA ARG A 155 9.93 -2.97 -5.58
C ARG A 155 10.01 -4.44 -5.16
N HIS A 156 10.76 -4.74 -4.11
CA HIS A 156 10.86 -6.10 -3.58
C HIS A 156 9.55 -6.62 -3.04
N GLU A 157 8.83 -5.82 -2.25
CA GLU A 157 7.50 -6.19 -1.76
C GLU A 157 6.56 -6.48 -2.93
N ILE A 158 6.54 -5.59 -3.94
CA ILE A 158 5.65 -5.72 -5.11
C ILE A 158 6.00 -6.96 -5.93
N GLN A 159 7.28 -7.25 -6.13
CA GLN A 159 7.73 -8.42 -6.88
C GLN A 159 7.52 -9.73 -6.11
N ALA A 160 7.75 -9.72 -4.79
CA ALA A 160 7.61 -10.91 -3.95
C ALA A 160 6.14 -11.28 -3.70
N THR A 161 5.25 -10.29 -3.60
CA THR A 161 3.89 -10.52 -3.10
C THR A 161 2.81 -10.22 -4.14
N CYS A 162 3.07 -9.43 -5.14
CA CYS A 162 2.12 -8.99 -6.17
C CYS A 162 0.85 -8.32 -5.57
N PRO A 163 0.70 -7.00 -5.68
CA PRO A 163 -0.46 -6.27 -5.13
C PRO A 163 -1.74 -6.59 -5.92
N ASP A 164 -2.89 -6.37 -5.31
CA ASP A 164 -4.20 -6.47 -5.96
C ASP A 164 -4.44 -5.30 -6.91
N ILE A 165 -3.95 -4.09 -6.53
CA ILE A 165 -4.01 -2.88 -7.35
C ILE A 165 -2.59 -2.42 -7.64
N LEU A 166 -2.21 -2.39 -8.91
CA LEU A 166 -0.93 -1.85 -9.34
C LEU A 166 -1.13 -0.50 -10.03
N VAL A 167 -0.45 0.53 -9.54
CA VAL A 167 -0.46 1.87 -10.15
C VAL A 167 0.90 2.11 -10.79
N THR A 168 0.90 2.44 -12.07
CA THR A 168 2.14 2.63 -12.84
C THR A 168 2.00 3.73 -13.89
N ASN A 169 3.08 4.04 -14.56
CA ASN A 169 3.13 4.95 -15.70
C ASN A 169 3.72 4.28 -16.95
N TYR A 170 3.49 4.90 -18.09
CA TYR A 170 4.09 4.54 -19.38
C TYR A 170 4.99 5.66 -19.89
#